data_1133f35461275e24afa1598073baf864
#
_entry.id   1133f35461275e24afa1598073baf864
#
_cell.length_a   1.000
_cell.length_b   1.000
_cell.length_c   1.000
_cell.angle_alpha   90.00
_cell.angle_beta   90.00
_cell.angle_gamma   90.00
#
_symmetry.space_group_name_H-M   'P 1'
#
loop_
_entity.id
_entity.type
_entity.pdbx_description
1 polymer ?
#
loop_
_entity_poly.entity_id
_entity_poly.type
_entity_poly.pdbx_seq_one_letter_code
_entity_poly.pdbx_strand_id
1 'polypeptide(L)'
;MAHTIDLTGRTVLVTGGTKGVGRGIAHRFADAGATVVVCARREAENPLPAGWHFVAADLRDGDAAWAAVDAAAAIPGHLDVVVNNAGGSPPADSADASPKFTQRIVELNLLAPYYVAQRAHHRMISQPGGGPIINIGSVVSNRPSPTTAAYGAAKAGLKQLTTTLAMEWAPTIRVNTITVGLILTEQAELFYGEGETRARIEAGIPMGRFADPTDVGDIAVWLASDLAAYVTGAEIAAHGGGERPPFLGTE
;
A
#
# COMPACT_ATOMS: atom_id res chain seq x y z
N MET A 1 -0.59 29.23 9.19
CA MET A 1 -0.84 28.91 7.78
C MET A 1 -0.90 27.38 7.66
N ALA A 2 -1.95 26.83 7.08
CA ALA A 2 -2.01 25.41 6.83
C ALA A 2 -0.92 25.07 5.79
N HIS A 3 0.01 24.17 6.11
CA HIS A 3 0.98 23.69 5.15
C HIS A 3 0.26 22.72 4.20
N THR A 4 -0.06 23.17 3.01
CA THR A 4 -0.55 22.30 1.94
C THR A 4 0.67 21.60 1.35
N ILE A 5 0.65 20.28 1.29
CA ILE A 5 1.71 19.49 0.62
C ILE A 5 1.51 19.64 -0.89
N ASP A 6 2.52 20.15 -1.57
CA ASP A 6 2.54 20.27 -3.03
C ASP A 6 3.57 19.27 -3.60
N LEU A 7 3.09 18.37 -4.45
CA LEU A 7 3.88 17.37 -5.16
C LEU A 7 3.88 17.61 -6.69
N THR A 8 3.59 18.84 -7.10
CA THR A 8 3.66 19.25 -8.51
C THR A 8 5.05 18.93 -9.09
N GLY A 9 5.08 18.30 -10.26
CA GLY A 9 6.30 17.84 -10.91
C GLY A 9 6.88 16.54 -10.35
N ARG A 10 6.26 15.91 -9.35
CA ARG A 10 6.61 14.57 -8.87
C ARG A 10 5.79 13.51 -9.58
N THR A 11 6.39 12.35 -9.80
CA THR A 11 5.73 11.17 -10.38
C THR A 11 5.61 10.08 -9.35
N VAL A 12 4.40 9.56 -9.17
CA VAL A 12 4.11 8.43 -8.27
C VAL A 12 3.65 7.21 -9.04
N LEU A 13 4.25 6.05 -8.74
CA LEU A 13 3.72 4.74 -9.12
C LEU A 13 2.95 4.14 -7.95
N VAL A 14 1.63 3.90 -8.14
CA VAL A 14 0.78 3.20 -7.15
C VAL A 14 0.42 1.83 -7.68
N THR A 15 0.98 0.77 -7.09
CA THR A 15 0.63 -0.59 -7.46
C THR A 15 -0.75 -0.98 -6.91
N GLY A 16 -1.57 -1.68 -7.70
CA GLY A 16 -2.96 -1.94 -7.34
C GLY A 16 -3.83 -0.67 -7.27
N GLY A 17 -3.46 0.39 -7.99
CA GLY A 17 -4.09 1.71 -7.92
C GLY A 17 -5.42 1.87 -8.68
N THR A 18 -5.95 0.79 -9.25
CA THR A 18 -7.18 0.86 -10.07
C THR A 18 -8.46 0.81 -9.24
N LYS A 19 -8.42 0.36 -7.98
CA LYS A 19 -9.57 0.22 -7.07
C LYS A 19 -9.14 0.27 -5.59
N GLY A 20 -10.13 0.33 -4.71
CA GLY A 20 -9.95 0.23 -3.26
C GLY A 20 -8.93 1.20 -2.69
N VAL A 21 -8.10 0.72 -1.76
CA VAL A 21 -7.11 1.53 -1.04
C VAL A 21 -6.14 2.21 -2.01
N GLY A 22 -5.63 1.47 -3.01
CA GLY A 22 -4.70 2.03 -3.98
C GLY A 22 -5.30 3.17 -4.81
N ARG A 23 -6.58 3.10 -5.17
CA ARG A 23 -7.27 4.19 -5.88
C ARG A 23 -7.43 5.43 -4.99
N GLY A 24 -7.78 5.26 -3.71
CA GLY A 24 -7.82 6.37 -2.76
C GLY A 24 -6.46 7.04 -2.55
N ILE A 25 -5.40 6.24 -2.44
CA ILE A 25 -4.02 6.76 -2.38
C ILE A 25 -3.70 7.56 -3.65
N ALA A 26 -3.97 7.00 -4.83
CA ALA A 26 -3.72 7.63 -6.12
C ALA A 26 -4.48 8.97 -6.25
N HIS A 27 -5.73 9.06 -5.76
CA HIS A 27 -6.49 10.31 -5.71
C HIS A 27 -5.77 11.38 -4.88
N ARG A 28 -5.27 11.04 -3.67
CA ARG A 28 -4.58 12.01 -2.82
C ARG A 28 -3.26 12.50 -3.43
N PHE A 29 -2.54 11.66 -4.15
CA PHE A 29 -1.38 12.10 -4.91
C PHE A 29 -1.75 13.05 -6.05
N ALA A 30 -2.85 12.77 -6.77
CA ALA A 30 -3.35 13.66 -7.81
C ALA A 30 -3.82 15.00 -7.22
N ASP A 31 -4.54 15.00 -6.10
CA ASP A 31 -4.96 16.21 -5.37
C ASP A 31 -3.76 17.05 -4.91
N ALA A 32 -2.63 16.41 -4.61
CA ALA A 32 -1.37 17.07 -4.28
C ALA A 32 -0.56 17.51 -5.52
N GLY A 33 -1.08 17.35 -6.74
CA GLY A 33 -0.47 17.80 -7.98
C GLY A 33 0.53 16.83 -8.63
N ALA A 34 0.68 15.60 -8.11
CA ALA A 34 1.59 14.62 -8.68
C ALA A 34 1.07 14.02 -10.00
N THR A 35 1.97 13.65 -10.89
CA THR A 35 1.66 12.77 -12.02
C THR A 35 1.45 11.36 -11.50
N VAL A 36 0.24 10.80 -11.70
CA VAL A 36 -0.14 9.51 -11.16
C VAL A 36 -0.03 8.42 -12.23
N VAL A 37 0.75 7.39 -11.92
CA VAL A 37 0.80 6.14 -12.68
C VAL A 37 0.26 5.02 -11.80
N VAL A 38 -0.76 4.32 -12.26
CA VAL A 38 -1.30 3.16 -11.57
C VAL A 38 -0.94 1.88 -12.31
N CYS A 39 -0.64 0.82 -11.56
CA CYS A 39 -0.32 -0.47 -12.12
C CYS A 39 -1.29 -1.54 -11.59
N ALA A 40 -1.82 -2.36 -12.49
CA ALA A 40 -2.62 -3.54 -12.16
C ALA A 40 -2.58 -4.54 -13.31
N ARG A 41 -3.08 -5.78 -13.08
CA ARG A 41 -3.14 -6.82 -14.13
C ARG A 41 -4.11 -6.51 -15.26
N ARG A 42 -5.13 -5.72 -14.99
CA ARG A 42 -6.21 -5.33 -15.93
C ARG A 42 -6.56 -3.87 -15.69
N GLU A 43 -7.05 -3.23 -16.71
CA GLU A 43 -7.64 -1.90 -16.58
C GLU A 43 -8.74 -1.86 -15.53
N ALA A 44 -9.00 -0.66 -15.02
CA ALA A 44 -10.08 -0.45 -14.06
C ALA A 44 -11.44 -0.68 -14.72
N GLU A 45 -12.38 -1.30 -14.00
CA GLU A 45 -13.79 -1.40 -14.45
C GLU A 45 -14.41 0.00 -14.60
N ASN A 46 -14.11 0.88 -13.65
CA ASN A 46 -14.45 2.30 -13.74
C ASN A 46 -13.29 3.07 -14.40
N PRO A 47 -13.53 3.92 -15.40
CA PRO A 47 -12.49 4.70 -16.05
C PRO A 47 -11.57 5.40 -15.06
N LEU A 48 -10.29 5.47 -15.39
CA LEU A 48 -9.35 6.25 -14.60
C LEU A 48 -9.64 7.75 -14.79
N PRO A 49 -9.41 8.58 -13.76
CA PRO A 49 -9.48 10.02 -13.89
C PRO A 49 -8.58 10.54 -15.02
N ALA A 50 -8.97 11.64 -15.63
CA ALA A 50 -8.17 12.29 -16.66
C ALA A 50 -6.77 12.64 -16.11
N GLY A 51 -5.74 12.42 -16.91
CA GLY A 51 -4.36 12.69 -16.53
C GLY A 51 -3.67 11.56 -15.74
N TRP A 52 -4.38 10.49 -15.37
CA TRP A 52 -3.75 9.31 -14.82
C TRP A 52 -3.27 8.38 -15.93
N HIS A 53 -2.18 7.67 -15.65
CA HIS A 53 -1.58 6.70 -16.58
C HIS A 53 -1.74 5.29 -16.04
N PHE A 54 -1.91 4.32 -16.95
CA PHE A 54 -2.07 2.92 -16.61
C PHE A 54 -0.94 2.07 -17.18
N VAL A 55 -0.40 1.19 -16.35
CA VAL A 55 0.57 0.16 -16.75
C VAL A 55 0.03 -1.21 -16.38
N ALA A 56 -0.14 -2.08 -17.37
CA ALA A 56 -0.59 -3.45 -17.15
C ALA A 56 0.59 -4.35 -16.75
N ALA A 57 0.53 -4.99 -15.57
CA ALA A 57 1.53 -5.99 -15.17
C ALA A 57 0.98 -6.95 -14.10
N ASP A 58 1.44 -8.20 -14.12
CA ASP A 58 1.35 -9.11 -12.99
C ASP A 58 2.64 -9.05 -12.19
N LEU A 59 2.61 -8.31 -11.09
CA LEU A 59 3.79 -8.05 -10.26
C LEU A 59 4.33 -9.27 -9.50
N ARG A 60 3.66 -10.44 -9.60
CA ARG A 60 4.19 -11.70 -9.07
C ARG A 60 5.34 -12.24 -9.93
N ASP A 61 5.39 -11.83 -11.18
CA ASP A 61 6.53 -12.04 -12.07
C ASP A 61 7.53 -10.89 -11.90
N GLY A 62 8.78 -11.23 -11.57
CA GLY A 62 9.83 -10.24 -11.28
C GLY A 62 10.19 -9.37 -12.49
N ASP A 63 10.27 -9.95 -13.68
CA ASP A 63 10.60 -9.22 -14.91
C ASP A 63 9.46 -8.28 -15.30
N ALA A 64 8.21 -8.74 -15.16
CA ALA A 64 7.03 -7.88 -15.38
C ALA A 64 6.95 -6.75 -14.35
N ALA A 65 7.32 -6.99 -13.08
CA ALA A 65 7.38 -5.97 -12.06
C ALA A 65 8.45 -4.90 -12.39
N TRP A 66 9.62 -5.33 -12.85
CA TRP A 66 10.68 -4.41 -13.28
C TRP A 66 10.28 -3.60 -14.51
N ALA A 67 9.69 -4.25 -15.51
CA ALA A 67 9.19 -3.58 -16.71
C ALA A 67 8.10 -2.54 -16.38
N ALA A 68 7.24 -2.83 -15.39
CA ALA A 68 6.20 -1.90 -14.96
C ALA A 68 6.79 -0.63 -14.30
N VAL A 69 7.83 -0.76 -13.49
CA VAL A 69 8.55 0.40 -12.92
C VAL A 69 9.22 1.22 -14.02
N ASP A 70 9.85 0.56 -14.98
CA ASP A 70 10.49 1.24 -16.12
C ASP A 70 9.48 2.00 -16.97
N ALA A 71 8.34 1.38 -17.26
CA ALA A 71 7.25 2.01 -18.02
C ALA A 71 6.70 3.24 -17.27
N ALA A 72 6.51 3.13 -15.95
CA ALA A 72 6.06 4.24 -15.12
C ALA A 72 7.05 5.41 -15.15
N ALA A 73 8.34 5.13 -15.02
CA ALA A 73 9.40 6.15 -15.07
C ALA A 73 9.54 6.81 -16.46
N ALA A 74 9.20 6.08 -17.53
CA ALA A 74 9.33 6.59 -18.92
C ALA A 74 8.24 7.62 -19.29
N ILE A 75 7.10 7.63 -18.62
CA ILE A 75 5.98 8.53 -18.95
C ILE A 75 6.40 10.00 -18.84
N PRO A 76 6.88 10.51 -17.67
CA PRO A 76 7.44 11.85 -17.58
C PRO A 76 8.96 11.89 -17.66
N GLY A 77 9.64 10.74 -17.70
CA GLY A 77 11.09 10.65 -17.71
C GLY A 77 11.76 10.48 -16.34
N HIS A 78 10.99 10.40 -15.25
CA HIS A 78 11.49 10.20 -13.89
C HIS A 78 10.45 9.50 -13.01
N LEU A 79 10.88 8.96 -11.88
CA LEU A 79 10.02 8.31 -10.87
C LEU A 79 10.44 8.79 -9.47
N ASP A 80 9.57 9.50 -8.77
CA ASP A 80 9.91 10.12 -7.49
C ASP A 80 9.35 9.35 -6.30
N VAL A 81 8.21 8.68 -6.46
CA VAL A 81 7.52 7.98 -5.36
C VAL A 81 7.03 6.62 -5.83
N VAL A 82 7.19 5.60 -4.99
CA VAL A 82 6.55 4.31 -5.19
C VAL A 82 5.67 3.97 -4.00
N VAL A 83 4.43 3.56 -4.27
CA VAL A 83 3.52 3.00 -3.28
C VAL A 83 3.23 1.55 -3.63
N ASN A 84 3.80 0.64 -2.87
CA ASN A 84 3.55 -0.80 -2.94
C ASN A 84 2.25 -1.13 -2.20
N ASN A 85 1.12 -1.03 -2.92
CA ASN A 85 -0.20 -1.31 -2.38
C ASN A 85 -0.79 -2.62 -2.91
N ALA A 86 -0.40 -3.08 -4.10
CA ALA A 86 -0.93 -4.34 -4.65
C ALA A 86 -0.77 -5.49 -3.64
N GLY A 87 -1.91 -6.11 -3.26
CA GLY A 87 -1.91 -7.15 -2.23
C GLY A 87 -3.31 -7.66 -1.93
N GLY A 88 -3.38 -8.50 -0.91
CA GLY A 88 -4.60 -9.11 -0.41
C GLY A 88 -4.56 -10.64 -0.41
N SER A 89 -5.51 -11.24 0.27
CA SER A 89 -5.72 -12.69 0.29
C SER A 89 -7.21 -12.99 0.51
N PRO A 90 -7.81 -13.87 -0.26
CA PRO A 90 -9.05 -14.49 0.17
C PRO A 90 -8.79 -15.35 1.41
N PRO A 91 -9.82 -15.58 2.27
CA PRO A 91 -9.69 -16.51 3.39
C PRO A 91 -9.52 -17.94 2.89
N ALA A 92 -8.68 -18.72 3.58
CA ALA A 92 -8.51 -20.14 3.34
C ALA A 92 -8.15 -20.83 4.65
N ASP A 93 -8.66 -22.04 4.88
CA ASP A 93 -8.22 -22.87 6.00
C ASP A 93 -6.72 -23.17 5.83
N SER A 94 -5.96 -22.94 6.90
CA SER A 94 -4.48 -23.06 6.84
C SER A 94 -4.00 -24.49 6.63
N ALA A 95 -4.79 -25.50 7.05
CA ALA A 95 -4.45 -26.91 6.84
C ALA A 95 -4.74 -27.36 5.41
N ASP A 96 -5.79 -26.80 4.77
CA ASP A 96 -6.27 -27.20 3.45
C ASP A 96 -5.77 -26.31 2.32
N ALA A 97 -5.15 -25.16 2.64
CA ALA A 97 -4.59 -24.26 1.64
C ALA A 97 -3.53 -24.94 0.79
N SER A 98 -3.75 -25.02 -0.54
CA SER A 98 -2.78 -25.66 -1.42
C SER A 98 -1.44 -24.93 -1.43
N PRO A 99 -0.31 -25.63 -1.64
CA PRO A 99 1.02 -24.99 -1.77
C PRO A 99 1.04 -23.89 -2.84
N LYS A 100 0.35 -24.09 -3.95
CA LYS A 100 0.24 -23.09 -5.04
C LYS A 100 -0.53 -21.84 -4.61
N PHE A 101 -1.59 -22.00 -3.80
CA PHE A 101 -2.31 -20.85 -3.22
C PHE A 101 -1.38 -20.07 -2.29
N THR A 102 -0.74 -20.75 -1.33
CA THR A 102 0.21 -20.15 -0.38
C THR A 102 1.33 -19.41 -1.09
N GLN A 103 1.95 -20.03 -2.09
CA GLN A 103 3.00 -19.42 -2.90
C GLN A 103 2.52 -18.11 -3.55
N ARG A 104 1.35 -18.10 -4.18
CA ARG A 104 0.80 -16.89 -4.83
C ARG A 104 0.50 -15.77 -3.87
N ILE A 105 0.10 -16.08 -2.63
CA ILE A 105 -0.09 -15.07 -1.58
C ILE A 105 1.24 -14.44 -1.18
N VAL A 106 2.28 -15.24 -1.00
CA VAL A 106 3.62 -14.74 -0.66
C VAL A 106 4.21 -13.94 -1.84
N GLU A 107 4.10 -14.44 -3.06
CA GLU A 107 4.54 -13.74 -4.27
C GLU A 107 3.92 -12.34 -4.35
N LEU A 108 2.60 -12.21 -4.16
CA LEU A 108 1.92 -10.93 -4.30
C LEU A 108 2.20 -9.97 -3.14
N ASN A 109 2.28 -10.47 -1.90
CA ASN A 109 2.27 -9.61 -0.71
C ASN A 109 3.67 -9.36 -0.11
N LEU A 110 4.69 -10.10 -0.56
CA LEU A 110 6.08 -9.95 -0.12
C LEU A 110 7.04 -9.77 -1.30
N LEU A 111 7.04 -10.69 -2.27
CA LEU A 111 8.03 -10.67 -3.35
C LEU A 111 7.74 -9.54 -4.35
N ALA A 112 6.49 -9.33 -4.76
CA ALA A 112 6.12 -8.27 -5.67
C ALA A 112 6.55 -6.87 -5.18
N PRO A 113 6.23 -6.44 -3.94
CA PRO A 113 6.74 -5.17 -3.43
C PRO A 113 8.26 -5.11 -3.36
N TYR A 114 8.94 -6.23 -3.13
CA TYR A 114 10.40 -6.26 -3.15
C TYR A 114 10.96 -6.06 -4.56
N TYR A 115 10.45 -6.74 -5.58
CA TYR A 115 10.86 -6.57 -6.97
C TYR A 115 10.64 -5.13 -7.46
N VAL A 116 9.48 -4.56 -7.15
CA VAL A 116 9.15 -3.16 -7.46
C VAL A 116 10.14 -2.22 -6.76
N ALA A 117 10.40 -2.44 -5.47
CA ALA A 117 11.34 -1.62 -4.70
C ALA A 117 12.78 -1.69 -5.24
N GLN A 118 13.26 -2.88 -5.62
CA GLN A 118 14.58 -3.06 -6.22
C GLN A 118 14.72 -2.23 -7.53
N ARG A 119 13.74 -2.32 -8.42
CA ARG A 119 13.81 -1.58 -9.69
C ARG A 119 13.65 -0.08 -9.47
N ALA A 120 12.76 0.31 -8.55
CA ALA A 120 12.62 1.71 -8.17
C ALA A 120 13.93 2.29 -7.61
N HIS A 121 14.62 1.54 -6.75
CA HIS A 121 15.95 1.93 -6.25
C HIS A 121 16.90 2.24 -7.40
N HIS A 122 17.03 1.34 -8.40
CA HIS A 122 17.92 1.57 -9.55
C HIS A 122 17.54 2.80 -10.37
N ARG A 123 16.26 3.15 -10.45
CA ARG A 123 15.82 4.37 -11.13
C ARG A 123 16.07 5.62 -10.30
N MET A 124 15.70 5.60 -9.03
CA MET A 124 15.74 6.75 -8.14
C MET A 124 17.17 7.16 -7.73
N ILE A 125 18.09 6.19 -7.55
CA ILE A 125 19.46 6.49 -7.11
C ILE A 125 20.24 7.31 -8.16
N SER A 126 19.88 7.26 -9.43
CA SER A 126 20.48 8.05 -10.50
C SER A 126 19.82 9.42 -10.70
N GLN A 127 18.76 9.72 -9.94
CA GLN A 127 18.02 10.97 -9.99
C GLN A 127 18.42 11.92 -8.86
N PRO A 128 18.40 13.25 -9.07
CA PRO A 128 18.56 14.20 -7.98
C PRO A 128 17.49 14.01 -6.91
N GLY A 129 17.90 13.86 -5.64
CA GLY A 129 16.98 13.78 -4.50
C GLY A 129 16.47 12.38 -4.14
N GLY A 130 16.74 11.34 -4.94
CA GLY A 130 16.27 9.98 -4.63
C GLY A 130 14.74 9.87 -4.61
N GLY A 131 14.18 9.25 -3.55
CA GLY A 131 12.72 9.19 -3.36
C GLY A 131 12.25 8.27 -2.24
N PRO A 132 10.99 8.38 -1.82
CA PRO A 132 10.37 7.47 -0.87
C PRO A 132 9.74 6.25 -1.57
N ILE A 133 9.90 5.10 -0.93
CA ILE A 133 9.15 3.87 -1.18
C ILE A 133 8.25 3.62 0.02
N ILE A 134 6.95 3.49 -0.23
CA ILE A 134 5.93 3.34 0.79
C ILE A 134 5.27 1.97 0.62
N ASN A 135 5.41 1.11 1.61
CA ASN A 135 4.80 -0.21 1.61
C ASN A 135 3.47 -0.19 2.38
N ILE A 136 2.40 -0.68 1.78
CA ILE A 136 1.13 -0.83 2.48
C ILE A 136 1.14 -2.16 3.23
N GLY A 137 1.30 -2.04 4.54
CA GLY A 137 1.23 -3.12 5.52
C GLY A 137 -0.20 -3.47 5.91
N SER A 138 -0.35 -4.23 7.00
CA SER A 138 -1.64 -4.59 7.55
C SER A 138 -1.50 -4.90 9.04
N VAL A 139 -2.53 -4.66 9.84
CA VAL A 139 -2.60 -5.05 11.25
C VAL A 139 -2.35 -6.54 11.48
N VAL A 140 -2.60 -7.38 10.47
CA VAL A 140 -2.32 -8.83 10.54
C VAL A 140 -0.83 -9.16 10.64
N SER A 141 0.07 -8.20 10.35
CA SER A 141 1.50 -8.36 10.59
C SER A 141 1.87 -8.34 12.08
N ASN A 142 1.00 -7.81 12.92
CA ASN A 142 1.23 -7.56 14.35
C ASN A 142 0.34 -8.42 15.26
N ARG A 143 -0.63 -9.15 14.72
CA ARG A 143 -1.54 -9.99 15.47
C ARG A 143 -1.94 -11.24 14.70
N PRO A 144 -2.44 -12.30 15.38
CA PRO A 144 -3.03 -13.46 14.72
C PRO A 144 -4.20 -13.06 13.80
N SER A 145 -4.27 -13.71 12.64
CA SER A 145 -5.36 -13.55 11.70
C SER A 145 -5.73 -14.93 11.14
N PRO A 146 -6.65 -15.66 11.81
CA PRO A 146 -7.12 -16.96 11.34
C PRO A 146 -7.60 -16.87 9.88
N THR A 147 -7.43 -17.95 9.14
CA THR A 147 -7.75 -18.09 7.71
C THR A 147 -6.89 -17.26 6.74
N THR A 148 -5.94 -16.47 7.23
CA THR A 148 -5.04 -15.67 6.38
C THR A 148 -3.57 -15.83 6.78
N ALA A 149 -3.14 -17.01 7.21
CA ALA A 149 -1.80 -17.27 7.75
C ALA A 149 -0.66 -16.85 6.79
N ALA A 150 -0.72 -17.25 5.51
CA ALA A 150 0.29 -16.89 4.51
C ALA A 150 0.34 -15.36 4.25
N TYR A 151 -0.80 -14.70 4.29
CA TYR A 151 -0.89 -13.25 4.14
C TYR A 151 -0.28 -12.52 5.35
N GLY A 152 -0.62 -12.95 6.57
CA GLY A 152 -0.04 -12.40 7.79
C GLY A 152 1.48 -12.53 7.82
N ALA A 153 2.00 -13.72 7.48
CA ALA A 153 3.44 -13.98 7.37
C ALA A 153 4.11 -13.09 6.30
N ALA A 154 3.49 -12.95 5.13
CA ALA A 154 4.01 -12.11 4.05
C ALA A 154 4.04 -10.62 4.46
N LYS A 155 3.00 -10.12 5.14
CA LYS A 155 2.95 -8.72 5.60
C LYS A 155 3.93 -8.47 6.76
N ALA A 156 4.16 -9.43 7.64
CA ALA A 156 5.21 -9.36 8.66
C ALA A 156 6.61 -9.34 8.01
N GLY A 157 6.84 -10.18 6.99
CA GLY A 157 8.06 -10.17 6.18
C GLY A 157 8.27 -8.83 5.46
N LEU A 158 7.21 -8.24 4.89
CA LEU A 158 7.27 -6.92 4.24
C LEU A 158 7.68 -5.81 5.22
N LYS A 159 7.16 -5.86 6.45
CA LYS A 159 7.55 -4.92 7.51
C LYS A 159 9.03 -5.04 7.84
N GLN A 160 9.55 -6.27 8.02
CA GLN A 160 10.97 -6.51 8.27
C GLN A 160 11.83 -6.09 7.07
N LEU A 161 11.38 -6.37 5.84
CA LEU A 161 12.05 -5.92 4.63
C LEU A 161 12.15 -4.39 4.59
N THR A 162 11.10 -3.67 4.96
CA THR A 162 11.09 -2.20 5.03
C THR A 162 12.21 -1.67 5.90
N THR A 163 12.38 -2.19 7.11
CA THR A 163 13.42 -1.73 8.04
C THR A 163 14.83 -2.01 7.52
N THR A 164 15.03 -3.16 6.88
CA THR A 164 16.32 -3.52 6.27
C THR A 164 16.66 -2.59 5.11
N LEU A 165 15.74 -2.42 4.15
CA LEU A 165 15.96 -1.57 2.99
C LEU A 165 16.13 -0.09 3.35
N ALA A 166 15.44 0.37 4.40
CA ALA A 166 15.62 1.71 4.92
C ALA A 166 17.05 1.97 5.40
N MET A 167 17.68 0.98 6.03
CA MET A 167 19.07 1.08 6.49
C MET A 167 20.06 0.99 5.33
N GLU A 168 19.82 0.08 4.38
CA GLU A 168 20.71 -0.13 3.24
C GLU A 168 20.71 1.03 2.24
N TRP A 169 19.55 1.70 2.05
CA TRP A 169 19.35 2.66 0.97
C TRP A 169 19.37 4.12 1.40
N ALA A 170 19.43 4.38 2.71
CA ALA A 170 19.65 5.73 3.21
C ALA A 170 21.05 6.26 2.81
N PRO A 171 21.22 7.57 2.66
CA PRO A 171 20.21 8.63 2.84
C PRO A 171 19.37 8.90 1.58
N THR A 172 19.66 8.27 0.45
CA THR A 172 19.08 8.62 -0.84
C THR A 172 17.64 8.17 -0.99
N ILE A 173 17.31 6.98 -0.46
CA ILE A 173 15.96 6.41 -0.56
C ILE A 173 15.42 6.15 0.84
N ARG A 174 14.23 6.64 1.11
CA ARG A 174 13.50 6.38 2.34
C ARG A 174 12.49 5.26 2.11
N VAL A 175 12.43 4.28 3.01
CA VAL A 175 11.48 3.16 2.91
C VAL A 175 10.66 3.09 4.19
N ASN A 176 9.34 3.20 4.09
CA ASN A 176 8.43 3.17 5.24
C ASN A 176 7.22 2.27 5.00
N THR A 177 6.58 1.83 6.07
CA THR A 177 5.34 1.05 6.01
C THR A 177 4.18 1.85 6.60
N ILE A 178 3.03 1.84 5.94
CA ILE A 178 1.75 2.25 6.51
C ILE A 178 0.98 0.98 6.87
N THR A 179 0.83 0.70 8.16
CA THR A 179 0.08 -0.45 8.66
C THR A 179 -1.38 -0.11 8.75
N VAL A 180 -2.17 -0.65 7.81
CA VAL A 180 -3.60 -0.34 7.70
C VAL A 180 -4.47 -1.28 8.51
N GLY A 181 -5.54 -0.74 9.07
CA GLY A 181 -6.60 -1.48 9.75
C GLY A 181 -7.75 -1.85 8.82
N LEU A 182 -8.96 -1.68 9.33
CA LEU A 182 -10.20 -1.95 8.61
C LEU A 182 -10.56 -0.76 7.72
N ILE A 183 -10.62 -0.97 6.41
CA ILE A 183 -10.86 0.07 5.42
C ILE A 183 -12.14 -0.24 4.65
N LEU A 184 -13.00 0.77 4.49
CA LEU A 184 -14.21 0.66 3.69
C LEU A 184 -13.86 0.80 2.20
N THR A 185 -13.91 -0.31 1.48
CA THR A 185 -13.70 -0.37 0.03
C THR A 185 -14.93 -0.94 -0.66
N GLU A 186 -14.95 -0.95 -1.98
CA GLU A 186 -16.03 -1.55 -2.78
C GLU A 186 -16.23 -3.05 -2.49
N GLN A 187 -15.23 -3.69 -1.89
CA GLN A 187 -15.27 -5.10 -1.50
C GLN A 187 -15.49 -5.32 0.00
N ALA A 188 -15.76 -4.26 0.74
CA ALA A 188 -15.89 -4.33 2.21
C ALA A 188 -17.00 -5.30 2.67
N GLU A 189 -18.09 -5.40 1.93
CA GLU A 189 -19.21 -6.32 2.22
C GLU A 189 -18.77 -7.77 2.26
N LEU A 190 -17.85 -8.18 1.36
CA LEU A 190 -17.32 -9.54 1.31
C LEU A 190 -16.53 -9.92 2.57
N PHE A 191 -15.96 -8.93 3.28
CA PHE A 191 -15.09 -9.16 4.43
C PHE A 191 -15.76 -8.81 5.77
N TYR A 192 -16.61 -7.79 5.78
CA TYR A 192 -17.18 -7.23 7.00
C TYR A 192 -18.70 -7.41 7.09
N GLY A 193 -19.33 -7.98 6.05
CA GLY A 193 -20.78 -8.12 5.96
C GLY A 193 -21.50 -6.78 5.83
N GLU A 194 -22.81 -6.81 6.04
CA GLU A 194 -23.70 -5.66 5.94
C GLU A 194 -24.47 -5.42 7.24
N GLY A 195 -25.20 -4.31 7.32
CA GLY A 195 -26.14 -3.99 8.38
C GLY A 195 -25.53 -4.05 9.78
N GLU A 196 -26.16 -4.80 10.68
CA GLU A 196 -25.78 -4.90 12.10
C GLU A 196 -24.37 -5.50 12.29
N THR A 197 -23.96 -6.46 11.44
CA THR A 197 -22.62 -7.06 11.53
C THR A 197 -21.55 -6.02 11.29
N ARG A 198 -21.70 -5.20 10.24
CA ARG A 198 -20.77 -4.13 9.93
C ARG A 198 -20.77 -3.05 11.01
N ALA A 199 -21.97 -2.65 11.49
CA ALA A 199 -22.11 -1.66 12.57
C ALA A 199 -21.40 -2.11 13.86
N ARG A 200 -21.51 -3.41 14.22
CA ARG A 200 -20.82 -3.97 15.38
C ARG A 200 -19.29 -3.94 15.22
N ILE A 201 -18.77 -4.25 14.02
CA ILE A 201 -17.33 -4.16 13.75
C ILE A 201 -16.87 -2.71 13.85
N GLU A 202 -17.63 -1.78 13.27
CA GLU A 202 -17.34 -0.34 13.29
C GLU A 202 -17.29 0.22 14.72
N ALA A 203 -18.25 -0.16 15.57
CA ALA A 203 -18.27 0.20 16.99
C ALA A 203 -17.04 -0.32 17.76
N GLY A 204 -16.42 -1.41 17.30
CA GLY A 204 -15.16 -1.94 17.84
C GLY A 204 -13.92 -1.12 17.50
N ILE A 205 -14.00 -0.22 16.52
CA ILE A 205 -12.88 0.64 16.14
C ILE A 205 -12.87 1.86 17.07
N PRO A 206 -11.76 2.19 17.78
CA PRO A 206 -11.72 3.33 18.70
C PRO A 206 -12.08 4.67 18.04
N MET A 207 -11.73 4.89 16.77
CA MET A 207 -12.14 6.08 16.00
C MET A 207 -13.62 6.10 15.60
N GLY A 208 -14.41 5.05 15.90
CA GLY A 208 -15.85 4.96 15.65
C GLY A 208 -16.23 4.85 14.17
N ARG A 209 -15.29 4.57 13.28
CA ARG A 209 -15.53 4.38 11.85
C ARG A 209 -14.47 3.51 11.20
N PHE A 210 -14.83 2.87 10.10
CA PHE A 210 -13.83 2.35 9.18
C PHE A 210 -12.99 3.49 8.61
N ALA A 211 -11.74 3.21 8.24
CA ALA A 211 -10.97 4.16 7.46
C ALA A 211 -11.51 4.24 6.02
N ASP A 212 -11.47 5.44 5.46
CA ASP A 212 -11.62 5.65 4.02
C ASP A 212 -10.28 5.38 3.32
N PRO A 213 -10.26 4.88 2.07
CA PRO A 213 -9.03 4.78 1.29
C PRO A 213 -8.18 6.05 1.24
N THR A 214 -8.81 7.22 1.30
CA THR A 214 -8.14 8.52 1.31
C THR A 214 -7.43 8.82 2.63
N ASP A 215 -7.87 8.28 3.78
CA ASP A 215 -7.12 8.41 5.05
C ASP A 215 -5.71 7.81 4.91
N VAL A 216 -5.57 6.71 4.18
CA VAL A 216 -4.26 6.10 3.88
C VAL A 216 -3.48 6.94 2.88
N GLY A 217 -4.18 7.53 1.91
CA GLY A 217 -3.60 8.43 0.91
C GLY A 217 -2.98 9.67 1.53
N ASP A 218 -3.62 10.28 2.52
CA ASP A 218 -3.11 11.45 3.23
C ASP A 218 -1.77 11.15 3.93
N ILE A 219 -1.66 9.99 4.58
CA ILE A 219 -0.42 9.53 5.19
C ILE A 219 0.65 9.25 4.12
N ALA A 220 0.28 8.65 3.00
CA ALA A 220 1.21 8.37 1.91
C ALA A 220 1.76 9.66 1.28
N VAL A 221 0.92 10.67 1.05
CA VAL A 221 1.33 12.00 0.58
C VAL A 221 2.26 12.69 1.57
N TRP A 222 1.96 12.62 2.89
CA TRP A 222 2.87 13.13 3.91
C TRP A 222 4.22 12.43 3.88
N LEU A 223 4.26 11.10 3.82
CA LEU A 223 5.51 10.33 3.72
C LEU A 223 6.29 10.64 2.44
N ALA A 224 5.61 11.04 1.37
CA ALA A 224 6.24 11.43 0.10
C ALA A 224 6.81 12.85 0.13
N SER A 225 6.41 13.68 1.06
CA SER A 225 6.81 15.08 1.16
C SER A 225 8.10 15.28 1.94
N ASP A 226 8.64 16.51 1.86
CA ASP A 226 9.81 16.94 2.62
C ASP A 226 9.53 17.03 4.13
N LEU A 227 8.26 17.09 4.55
CA LEU A 227 7.87 17.05 5.96
C LEU A 227 8.24 15.72 6.62
N ALA A 228 8.44 14.66 5.85
CA ALA A 228 8.88 13.34 6.30
C ALA A 228 10.36 13.06 5.95
N ALA A 229 11.18 14.07 5.69
CA ALA A 229 12.57 13.90 5.24
C ALA A 229 13.45 13.08 6.19
N TYR A 230 13.14 13.08 7.49
CA TYR A 230 13.88 12.31 8.50
C TYR A 230 13.17 11.01 8.91
N VAL A 231 12.17 10.57 8.15
CA VAL A 231 11.37 9.36 8.42
C VAL A 231 11.75 8.27 7.43
N THR A 232 12.47 7.25 7.90
CA THR A 232 12.79 6.02 7.17
C THR A 232 12.82 4.83 8.11
N GLY A 233 12.45 3.65 7.65
CA GLY A 233 12.32 2.43 8.45
C GLY A 233 11.12 2.42 9.41
N ALA A 234 10.25 3.41 9.33
CA ALA A 234 9.12 3.57 10.24
C ALA A 234 7.90 2.72 9.84
N GLU A 235 7.17 2.29 10.86
CA GLU A 235 5.81 1.77 10.74
C GLU A 235 4.82 2.83 11.23
N ILE A 236 4.01 3.33 10.31
CA ILE A 236 2.95 4.31 10.62
C ILE A 236 1.62 3.59 10.71
N ALA A 237 1.03 3.59 11.89
CA ALA A 237 -0.25 2.93 12.14
C ALA A 237 -1.43 3.78 11.63
N ALA A 238 -2.16 3.26 10.64
CA ALA A 238 -3.38 3.83 10.07
C ALA A 238 -4.56 2.87 10.32
N HIS A 239 -4.91 2.66 11.59
CA HIS A 239 -5.87 1.64 12.00
C HIS A 239 -6.90 2.12 13.04
N GLY A 240 -7.07 3.43 13.18
CA GLY A 240 -8.13 4.00 14.01
C GLY A 240 -8.03 3.67 15.51
N GLY A 241 -6.82 3.41 16.02
CA GLY A 241 -6.58 2.99 17.41
C GLY A 241 -6.48 1.48 17.60
N GLY A 242 -6.65 0.69 16.52
CA GLY A 242 -6.59 -0.77 16.56
C GLY A 242 -7.93 -1.41 16.91
N GLU A 243 -7.89 -2.55 17.56
CA GLU A 243 -9.08 -3.30 17.98
C GLU A 243 -9.21 -3.24 19.50
N ARG A 244 -10.43 -3.02 19.98
CA ARG A 244 -10.70 -3.03 21.43
C ARG A 244 -10.47 -4.44 21.99
N PRO A 245 -9.82 -4.54 23.16
CA PRO A 245 -9.75 -5.81 23.87
C PRO A 245 -11.16 -6.37 24.14
N PRO A 246 -11.41 -7.68 23.91
CA PRO A 246 -12.74 -8.26 24.03
C PRO A 246 -13.39 -8.09 25.42
N PHE A 247 -12.57 -7.96 26.47
CA PHE A 247 -13.06 -7.81 27.85
C PHE A 247 -13.62 -6.41 28.18
N LEU A 248 -13.39 -5.41 27.31
CA LEU A 248 -13.93 -4.06 27.52
C LEU A 248 -15.38 -3.90 27.02
N GLY A 249 -15.91 -4.92 26.34
CA GLY A 249 -17.26 -4.84 25.76
C GLY A 249 -17.33 -3.86 24.57
N THR A 250 -18.41 -3.96 23.82
CA THR A 250 -18.88 -2.92 22.89
C THR A 250 -20.15 -2.36 23.54
N GLU A 251 -20.03 -1.46 24.50
CA GLU A 251 -21.19 -0.68 24.98
C GLU A 251 -21.61 0.33 23.93
#